data_81ac2cc4f8250169e6cc7df0cb27521c
#
_entry.id   81ac2cc4f8250169e6cc7df0cb27521c
#
_cell.length_a   1.000
_cell.length_b   1.000
_cell.length_c   1.000
_cell.angle_alpha   90.00
_cell.angle_beta   90.00
_cell.angle_gamma   90.00
#
_symmetry.space_group_name_H-M   'P 1'
#
loop_
_entity.id
_entity.type
_entity.pdbx_description
1 polymer ?
#
loop_
_entity_poly.entity_id
_entity_poly.type
_entity_poly.pdbx_seq_one_letter_code
_entity_poly.pdbx_strand_id
1 'polypeptide(L)'
;MHDRYWVRARHLKAFNWNVVVCFYREKRWCESCKKVRSEWIDWLCPTSPHMTLELCWWINRLSEITSVLQVSKLESIDKMATYKVDKHILQRLLQGYKIPNVTHISVDEVYARSPVQQKENETRDDLFLTVIVDHRTHKVIWVSQSRRKEALDTFFEMIGPEGCKQIKVVTCDQHRGYGESVAQYCPGADLVWDRFHLVQNFNEALNEERKKEWDKYGNPADGDDLLAAKYRYIYLTKSKNRSALDKWHIKEVMSKNEKISYMEFIKEHFHKMFDCTSENEAKEMLNECYEWSVQAKASNLVKYFWSLMERNELWNYFKHKITSGVSEGINRAIKTLKWQAYGYKDMVYFALKIMQKCGYLNSRYALSWLYNENT
;
A
#
# COMPACT_ATOMS: atom_id res chain seq x y z
N MET A 1 -30.58 43.67 4.67
CA MET A 1 -29.57 43.60 3.59
C MET A 1 -28.48 44.57 3.96
N HIS A 2 -27.18 44.15 3.93
CA HIS A 2 -26.06 45.02 4.29
C HIS A 2 -25.35 45.53 3.03
N ASP A 3 -25.16 44.66 2.03
CA ASP A 3 -24.50 44.99 0.76
C ASP A 3 -24.86 43.94 -0.29
N ARG A 4 -24.76 44.30 -1.58
CA ARG A 4 -24.99 43.44 -2.73
C ARG A 4 -23.87 43.64 -3.72
N TYR A 5 -23.17 42.57 -4.14
CA TYR A 5 -22.03 42.65 -5.03
C TYR A 5 -22.10 41.61 -6.13
N TRP A 6 -21.48 41.94 -7.25
CA TRP A 6 -21.44 41.10 -8.43
C TRP A 6 -20.39 40.01 -8.30
N VAL A 7 -20.76 38.76 -8.58
CA VAL A 7 -19.88 37.57 -8.51
C VAL A 7 -19.86 36.91 -9.89
N ARG A 8 -18.69 36.38 -10.22
CA ARG A 8 -18.46 35.55 -11.40
C ARG A 8 -17.96 34.21 -10.96
N ALA A 9 -18.67 33.12 -11.30
CA ALA A 9 -18.28 31.76 -11.01
C ALA A 9 -18.06 30.99 -12.31
N ARG A 10 -16.94 30.34 -12.43
CA ARG A 10 -16.63 29.47 -13.56
C ARG A 10 -17.47 28.19 -13.46
N HIS A 11 -18.03 27.78 -14.60
CA HIS A 11 -18.81 26.55 -14.78
C HIS A 11 -18.10 25.59 -15.73
N LEU A 12 -18.68 24.43 -16.00
CA LEU A 12 -18.23 23.50 -17.03
C LEU A 12 -18.08 24.21 -18.38
N LYS A 13 -17.13 23.75 -19.17
CA LYS A 13 -16.96 24.24 -20.54
C LYS A 13 -18.17 23.86 -21.40
N ALA A 14 -18.58 24.74 -22.27
CA ALA A 14 -19.43 24.44 -23.41
C ALA A 14 -18.55 24.31 -24.64
N PHE A 15 -18.38 23.12 -25.18
CA PHE A 15 -17.36 22.78 -26.18
C PHE A 15 -15.95 23.21 -25.69
N ASN A 16 -15.28 24.13 -26.41
CA ASN A 16 -13.97 24.68 -26.03
C ASN A 16 -14.08 26.02 -25.28
N TRP A 17 -15.27 26.51 -25.01
CA TRP A 17 -15.49 27.83 -24.41
C TRP A 17 -15.63 27.72 -22.89
N ASN A 18 -14.95 28.62 -22.18
CA ASN A 18 -15.13 28.78 -20.76
C ASN A 18 -16.47 29.45 -20.45
N VAL A 19 -17.33 28.76 -19.74
CA VAL A 19 -18.62 29.32 -19.27
C VAL A 19 -18.42 29.95 -17.92
N VAL A 20 -18.97 31.16 -17.75
CA VAL A 20 -18.97 31.92 -16.51
C VAL A 20 -20.39 32.30 -16.16
N VAL A 21 -20.84 31.87 -14.99
CA VAL A 21 -22.12 32.28 -14.41
C VAL A 21 -21.91 33.57 -13.64
N CYS A 22 -22.68 34.57 -13.98
CA CYS A 22 -22.62 35.91 -13.40
C CYS A 22 -23.91 36.18 -12.59
N PHE A 23 -23.79 36.56 -11.34
CA PHE A 23 -24.95 36.77 -10.46
C PHE A 23 -24.62 37.76 -9.35
N TYR A 24 -25.66 38.31 -8.70
CA TYR A 24 -25.52 39.11 -7.49
C TYR A 24 -25.52 38.22 -6.25
N ARG A 25 -24.61 38.50 -5.30
CA ARG A 25 -24.56 37.88 -3.98
C ARG A 25 -24.78 38.92 -2.91
N GLU A 26 -25.59 38.57 -1.92
CA GLU A 26 -25.93 39.48 -0.84
C GLU A 26 -25.05 39.24 0.38
N LYS A 27 -24.76 40.34 1.09
CA LYS A 27 -24.27 40.32 2.45
C LYS A 27 -25.38 40.68 3.40
N ARG A 28 -25.58 39.90 4.44
CA ARG A 28 -26.60 40.10 5.44
C ARG A 28 -26.01 40.11 6.84
N TRP A 29 -26.57 40.93 7.71
CA TRP A 29 -26.23 40.86 9.13
C TRP A 29 -26.84 39.61 9.75
N CYS A 30 -26.02 38.85 10.49
CA CYS A 30 -26.51 37.66 11.22
C CYS A 30 -26.74 38.02 12.67
N GLU A 31 -27.98 37.92 13.12
CA GLU A 31 -28.37 38.25 14.49
C GLU A 31 -27.77 37.33 15.55
N SER A 32 -27.58 36.04 15.22
CA SER A 32 -27.03 35.06 16.15
C SER A 32 -25.53 35.23 16.38
N CYS A 33 -24.73 35.47 15.33
CA CYS A 33 -23.28 35.63 15.49
C CYS A 33 -22.81 37.08 15.49
N LYS A 34 -23.72 38.05 15.35
CA LYS A 34 -23.45 39.51 15.32
C LYS A 34 -22.35 39.91 14.30
N LYS A 35 -22.36 39.29 13.13
CA LYS A 35 -21.39 39.53 12.05
C LYS A 35 -22.10 39.63 10.70
N VAL A 36 -21.51 40.39 9.79
CA VAL A 36 -21.92 40.38 8.38
C VAL A 36 -21.48 39.08 7.74
N ARG A 37 -22.41 38.36 7.11
CA ARG A 37 -22.17 37.11 6.39
C ARG A 37 -22.62 37.23 4.94
N SER A 38 -21.84 36.63 4.03
CA SER A 38 -22.26 36.45 2.65
C SER A 38 -23.31 35.34 2.58
N GLU A 39 -24.30 35.55 1.73
CA GLU A 39 -25.31 34.54 1.40
C GLU A 39 -24.68 33.21 1.04
N TRP A 40 -25.26 32.12 1.53
CA TRP A 40 -24.89 30.76 1.12
C TRP A 40 -25.55 30.43 -0.22
N ILE A 41 -24.79 29.87 -1.13
CA ILE A 41 -25.26 29.45 -2.46
C ILE A 41 -24.86 28.01 -2.69
N ASP A 42 -25.83 27.11 -2.77
CA ASP A 42 -25.67 25.66 -2.75
C ASP A 42 -24.86 25.12 -3.93
N TRP A 43 -24.96 25.76 -5.09
CA TRP A 43 -24.26 25.33 -6.28
C TRP A 43 -22.84 25.91 -6.42
N LEU A 44 -22.37 26.68 -5.46
CA LEU A 44 -20.97 27.15 -5.40
C LEU A 44 -20.11 26.22 -4.54
N CYS A 45 -18.87 26.07 -4.97
CA CYS A 45 -17.89 25.32 -4.19
C CYS A 45 -17.52 26.07 -2.89
N PRO A 46 -17.69 25.48 -1.70
CA PRO A 46 -17.38 26.16 -0.43
C PRO A 46 -15.91 26.61 -0.32
N THR A 47 -14.98 25.81 -0.88
CA THR A 47 -13.54 26.08 -0.83
C THR A 47 -13.02 26.93 -1.99
N SER A 48 -13.87 27.14 -3.02
CA SER A 48 -13.56 27.95 -4.18
C SER A 48 -14.83 28.64 -4.71
N PRO A 49 -15.31 29.73 -4.06
CA PRO A 49 -16.60 30.36 -4.37
C PRO A 49 -16.67 31.02 -5.77
N HIS A 50 -15.59 30.96 -6.55
CA HIS A 50 -15.53 31.34 -7.95
C HIS A 50 -15.68 30.13 -8.91
N MET A 51 -16.10 28.98 -8.42
CA MET A 51 -16.37 27.77 -9.18
C MET A 51 -17.71 27.17 -8.78
N THR A 52 -18.43 26.61 -9.75
CA THR A 52 -19.64 25.84 -9.48
C THR A 52 -19.28 24.44 -8.95
N LEU A 53 -20.18 23.82 -8.21
CA LEU A 53 -19.98 22.45 -7.72
C LEU A 53 -19.81 21.46 -8.86
N GLU A 54 -20.52 21.61 -9.96
CA GLU A 54 -20.41 20.75 -11.14
C GLU A 54 -18.99 20.77 -11.72
N LEU A 55 -18.39 21.98 -11.82
CA LEU A 55 -16.98 22.08 -12.26
C LEU A 55 -16.05 21.42 -11.24
N CYS A 56 -16.31 21.54 -9.94
CA CYS A 56 -15.49 20.90 -8.91
C CYS A 56 -15.59 19.38 -8.97
N TRP A 57 -16.78 18.82 -9.19
CA TRP A 57 -16.96 17.39 -9.43
C TRP A 57 -16.27 16.92 -10.72
N TRP A 58 -16.30 17.70 -11.77
CA TRP A 58 -15.60 17.42 -13.00
C TRP A 58 -14.07 17.38 -12.81
N ILE A 59 -13.53 18.35 -12.09
CA ILE A 59 -12.11 18.39 -11.71
C ILE A 59 -11.73 17.12 -10.94
N ASN A 60 -12.53 16.72 -9.95
CA ASN A 60 -12.29 15.50 -9.17
C ASN A 60 -12.32 14.26 -10.07
N ARG A 61 -13.29 14.15 -10.98
CA ARG A 61 -13.41 13.05 -11.93
C ARG A 61 -12.22 12.96 -12.89
N LEU A 62 -11.74 14.08 -13.41
CA LEU A 62 -10.53 14.11 -14.22
C LEU A 62 -9.29 13.70 -13.39
N SER A 63 -9.25 14.10 -12.12
CA SER A 63 -8.17 13.78 -11.20
C SER A 63 -8.13 12.29 -10.79
N GLU A 64 -9.18 11.50 -11.06
CA GLU A 64 -9.13 10.03 -10.98
C GLU A 64 -8.22 9.43 -12.06
N ILE A 65 -8.15 10.07 -13.23
CA ILE A 65 -7.49 9.55 -14.41
C ILE A 65 -6.06 10.06 -14.52
N THR A 66 -5.85 11.35 -14.21
CA THR A 66 -4.54 11.99 -14.38
C THR A 66 -4.16 12.86 -13.18
N SER A 67 -2.94 13.44 -13.21
CA SER A 67 -2.46 14.27 -12.10
C SER A 67 -3.13 15.63 -12.03
N VAL A 68 -3.19 16.23 -10.84
CA VAL A 68 -3.72 17.60 -10.61
C VAL A 68 -3.06 18.63 -11.54
N LEU A 69 -1.76 18.48 -11.82
CA LEU A 69 -1.04 19.36 -12.73
C LEU A 69 -1.60 19.28 -14.17
N GLN A 70 -1.90 18.07 -14.64
CA GLN A 70 -2.47 17.90 -15.97
C GLN A 70 -3.90 18.45 -16.04
N VAL A 71 -4.71 18.18 -15.00
CA VAL A 71 -6.07 18.74 -14.90
C VAL A 71 -6.04 20.26 -14.88
N SER A 72 -5.13 20.88 -14.13
CA SER A 72 -5.00 22.33 -14.06
C SER A 72 -4.67 22.95 -15.43
N LYS A 73 -3.81 22.29 -16.21
CA LYS A 73 -3.49 22.71 -17.58
C LYS A 73 -4.69 22.53 -18.52
N LEU A 74 -5.34 21.36 -18.48
CA LEU A 74 -6.50 21.03 -19.32
C LEU A 74 -7.64 22.01 -19.09
N GLU A 75 -7.93 22.31 -17.84
CA GLU A 75 -9.02 23.22 -17.47
C GLU A 75 -8.59 24.70 -17.43
N SER A 76 -7.31 25.02 -17.62
CA SER A 76 -6.77 26.36 -17.47
C SER A 76 -7.16 27.01 -16.13
N ILE A 77 -7.00 26.24 -15.06
CA ILE A 77 -7.26 26.63 -13.66
C ILE A 77 -5.93 26.57 -12.90
N ASP A 78 -5.75 27.45 -11.93
CA ASP A 78 -4.56 27.42 -11.08
C ASP A 78 -4.39 26.04 -10.40
N LYS A 79 -3.14 25.58 -10.34
CA LYS A 79 -2.80 24.27 -9.77
C LYS A 79 -3.24 24.13 -8.31
N MET A 80 -3.05 25.18 -7.50
CA MET A 80 -3.43 25.14 -6.09
C MET A 80 -4.94 25.16 -5.90
N ALA A 81 -5.67 25.89 -6.76
CA ALA A 81 -7.13 25.85 -6.77
C ALA A 81 -7.63 24.46 -7.17
N THR A 82 -7.09 23.85 -8.22
CA THR A 82 -7.39 22.48 -8.66
C THR A 82 -7.15 21.47 -7.52
N TYR A 83 -5.99 21.55 -6.86
CA TYR A 83 -5.66 20.69 -5.71
C TYR A 83 -6.64 20.85 -4.54
N LYS A 84 -6.95 22.10 -4.13
CA LYS A 84 -7.88 22.37 -3.02
C LYS A 84 -9.28 21.83 -3.30
N VAL A 85 -9.75 22.00 -4.54
CA VAL A 85 -11.04 21.51 -4.99
C VAL A 85 -11.07 19.97 -4.95
N ASP A 86 -10.10 19.31 -5.56
CA ASP A 86 -10.04 17.85 -5.59
C ASP A 86 -9.97 17.27 -4.16
N LYS A 87 -9.10 17.83 -3.31
CA LYS A 87 -9.02 17.42 -1.90
C LYS A 87 -10.33 17.61 -1.15
N HIS A 88 -11.01 18.74 -1.36
CA HIS A 88 -12.30 19.03 -0.71
C HIS A 88 -13.38 18.00 -1.11
N ILE A 89 -13.49 17.70 -2.41
CA ILE A 89 -14.46 16.70 -2.88
C ILE A 89 -14.16 15.33 -2.29
N LEU A 90 -12.88 14.91 -2.27
CA LEU A 90 -12.49 13.64 -1.67
C LEU A 90 -12.78 13.57 -0.16
N GLN A 91 -12.55 14.67 0.57
CA GLN A 91 -12.91 14.74 1.99
C GLN A 91 -14.41 14.65 2.20
N ARG A 92 -15.23 15.27 1.35
CA ARG A 92 -16.68 15.17 1.39
C ARG A 92 -17.15 13.74 1.09
N LEU A 93 -16.55 13.07 0.10
CA LEU A 93 -16.81 11.66 -0.18
C LEU A 93 -16.44 10.75 0.99
N LEU A 94 -15.33 11.04 1.66
CA LEU A 94 -14.90 10.28 2.84
C LEU A 94 -15.90 10.41 4.01
N GLN A 95 -16.53 11.57 4.19
CA GLN A 95 -17.55 11.76 5.24
C GLN A 95 -18.77 10.84 5.06
N GLY A 96 -19.16 10.55 3.81
CA GLY A 96 -20.25 9.62 3.49
C GLY A 96 -19.78 8.16 3.33
N TYR A 97 -18.47 7.91 3.37
CA TYR A 97 -17.93 6.58 3.16
C TYR A 97 -18.19 5.67 4.37
N LYS A 98 -18.76 4.51 4.09
CA LYS A 98 -18.90 3.41 5.06
C LYS A 98 -17.99 2.27 4.64
N ILE A 99 -17.15 1.83 5.57
CA ILE A 99 -16.28 0.67 5.31
C ILE A 99 -17.17 -0.56 5.08
N PRO A 100 -16.99 -1.29 3.96
CA PRO A 100 -17.81 -2.46 3.68
C PRO A 100 -17.56 -3.58 4.68
N ASN A 101 -18.54 -4.48 4.84
CA ASN A 101 -18.34 -5.70 5.62
C ASN A 101 -17.32 -6.60 4.91
N VAL A 102 -16.25 -6.93 5.62
CA VAL A 102 -15.13 -7.72 5.09
C VAL A 102 -14.83 -8.91 5.98
N THR A 103 -14.39 -10.01 5.37
CA THR A 103 -14.04 -11.24 6.08
C THR A 103 -12.56 -11.60 5.93
N HIS A 104 -11.92 -11.14 4.87
CA HIS A 104 -10.51 -11.41 4.56
C HIS A 104 -9.86 -10.10 4.15
N ILE A 105 -8.90 -9.65 4.93
CA ILE A 105 -8.19 -8.41 4.67
C ILE A 105 -6.69 -8.65 4.51
N SER A 106 -6.06 -7.81 3.71
CA SER A 106 -4.61 -7.72 3.61
C SER A 106 -4.14 -6.37 4.12
N VAL A 107 -3.13 -6.38 4.96
CA VAL A 107 -2.49 -5.18 5.51
C VAL A 107 -1.07 -5.12 4.97
N ASP A 108 -0.72 -4.02 4.32
CA ASP A 108 0.60 -3.81 3.76
C ASP A 108 1.04 -2.36 3.92
N GLU A 109 2.33 -2.09 3.72
CA GLU A 109 2.94 -0.78 3.92
C GLU A 109 3.40 -0.18 2.60
N VAL A 110 3.13 1.11 2.44
CA VAL A 110 3.65 1.87 1.31
C VAL A 110 4.54 3.00 1.80
N TYR A 111 5.78 2.99 1.32
CA TYR A 111 6.71 4.07 1.58
C TYR A 111 6.26 5.34 0.86
N ALA A 112 5.74 6.29 1.62
CA ALA A 112 5.05 7.46 1.10
C ALA A 112 5.96 8.66 0.87
N ARG A 113 6.93 8.94 1.79
CA ARG A 113 7.83 10.09 1.72
C ARG A 113 9.28 9.67 1.90
N SER A 114 10.23 10.44 1.33
CA SER A 114 11.66 10.23 1.58
C SER A 114 12.07 10.74 2.97
N PRO A 115 13.15 10.22 3.58
CA PRO A 115 13.66 10.70 4.86
C PRO A 115 13.98 12.20 4.86
N VAL A 116 14.39 12.76 3.72
CA VAL A 116 14.65 14.21 3.55
C VAL A 116 13.40 15.07 3.77
N GLN A 117 12.21 14.47 3.65
CA GLN A 117 10.91 15.13 3.85
C GLN A 117 10.32 14.89 5.24
N GLN A 118 11.06 14.21 6.13
CA GLN A 118 10.67 13.95 7.51
C GLN A 118 10.68 15.26 8.29
N LYS A 119 9.62 15.50 9.07
CA LYS A 119 9.52 16.65 9.95
C LYS A 119 10.20 16.36 11.30
N GLU A 120 10.57 17.40 12.04
CA GLU A 120 11.27 17.28 13.33
C GLU A 120 10.58 16.36 14.35
N ASN A 121 9.24 16.34 14.37
CA ASN A 121 8.44 15.52 15.29
C ASN A 121 7.97 14.19 14.72
N GLU A 122 8.43 13.79 13.53
CA GLU A 122 8.07 12.54 12.88
C GLU A 122 9.18 11.51 13.05
N THR A 123 8.79 10.25 13.20
CA THR A 123 9.72 9.11 13.18
C THR A 123 9.81 8.52 11.77
N ARG A 124 10.69 7.54 11.59
CA ARG A 124 10.79 6.79 10.34
C ARG A 124 9.48 6.08 9.96
N ASP A 125 8.70 5.67 10.95
CA ASP A 125 7.43 4.98 10.72
C ASP A 125 6.36 5.89 10.11
N ASP A 126 6.43 7.19 10.37
CA ASP A 126 5.52 8.19 9.82
C ASP A 126 5.80 8.53 8.33
N LEU A 127 6.86 7.93 7.76
CA LEU A 127 7.15 8.01 6.32
C LEU A 127 6.34 6.99 5.50
N PHE A 128 5.63 6.08 6.17
CA PHE A 128 4.82 5.04 5.56
C PHE A 128 3.32 5.33 5.68
N LEU A 129 2.55 4.67 4.83
CA LEU A 129 1.11 4.53 4.95
C LEU A 129 0.80 3.04 5.11
N THR A 130 -0.09 2.70 6.04
CA THR A 130 -0.69 1.37 6.15
C THR A 130 -1.90 1.31 5.24
N VAL A 131 -1.92 0.36 4.33
CA VAL A 131 -2.98 0.17 3.32
C VAL A 131 -3.72 -1.12 3.63
N ILE A 132 -5.03 -1.03 3.80
CA ILE A 132 -5.89 -2.18 4.09
C ILE A 132 -6.75 -2.48 2.86
N VAL A 133 -6.67 -3.72 2.40
CA VAL A 133 -7.29 -4.20 1.16
C VAL A 133 -8.27 -5.33 1.48
N ASP A 134 -9.46 -5.29 0.91
CA ASP A 134 -10.36 -6.44 0.91
C ASP A 134 -9.90 -7.47 -0.13
N HIS A 135 -9.60 -8.68 0.34
CA HIS A 135 -9.10 -9.77 -0.49
C HIS A 135 -10.11 -10.23 -1.55
N ARG A 136 -11.41 -10.09 -1.28
CA ARG A 136 -12.46 -10.54 -2.19
C ARG A 136 -12.67 -9.58 -3.36
N THR A 137 -12.68 -8.28 -3.07
CA THR A 137 -12.97 -7.25 -4.08
C THR A 137 -11.70 -6.67 -4.70
N HIS A 138 -10.54 -6.95 -4.12
CA HIS A 138 -9.25 -6.38 -4.51
C HIS A 138 -9.24 -4.85 -4.43
N LYS A 139 -10.01 -4.27 -3.49
CA LYS A 139 -10.12 -2.82 -3.30
C LYS A 139 -9.50 -2.38 -1.99
N VAL A 140 -8.85 -1.23 -2.03
CA VAL A 140 -8.43 -0.54 -0.81
C VAL A 140 -9.69 -0.09 -0.07
N ILE A 141 -9.82 -0.51 1.17
CA ILE A 141 -10.95 -0.16 2.05
C ILE A 141 -10.58 0.92 3.06
N TRP A 142 -9.30 1.02 3.42
CA TRP A 142 -8.79 2.03 4.32
C TRP A 142 -7.31 2.33 4.11
N VAL A 143 -6.90 3.54 4.45
CA VAL A 143 -5.49 3.96 4.47
C VAL A 143 -5.23 4.78 5.73
N SER A 144 -4.33 4.30 6.58
CA SER A 144 -3.86 5.01 7.78
C SER A 144 -2.48 5.63 7.55
N GLN A 145 -2.22 6.72 8.25
CA GLN A 145 -0.87 7.29 8.31
C GLN A 145 -0.02 6.50 9.31
N SER A 146 1.28 6.37 9.02
CA SER A 146 2.22 5.55 9.78
C SER A 146 2.07 4.04 9.53
N ARG A 147 3.07 3.28 9.97
CA ARG A 147 3.06 1.81 9.98
C ARG A 147 3.10 1.23 11.40
N ARG A 148 2.85 2.06 12.40
CA ARG A 148 2.77 1.61 13.79
C ARG A 148 1.50 0.79 14.03
N LYS A 149 1.48 0.09 15.16
CA LYS A 149 0.31 -0.67 15.62
C LYS A 149 -0.98 0.16 15.59
N GLU A 150 -0.92 1.40 16.06
CA GLU A 150 -2.05 2.33 16.18
C GLU A 150 -2.69 2.66 14.81
N ALA A 151 -1.92 2.55 13.73
CA ALA A 151 -2.46 2.75 12.38
C ALA A 151 -3.49 1.66 11.99
N LEU A 152 -3.27 0.42 12.45
CA LEU A 152 -4.21 -0.68 12.26
C LEU A 152 -5.31 -0.68 13.35
N ASP A 153 -4.97 -0.34 14.58
CA ASP A 153 -5.95 -0.20 15.68
C ASP A 153 -7.07 0.78 15.28
N THR A 154 -6.72 1.93 14.72
CA THR A 154 -7.70 2.93 14.23
C THR A 154 -8.72 2.32 13.24
N PHE A 155 -8.28 1.44 12.35
CA PHE A 155 -9.19 0.77 11.43
C PHE A 155 -10.15 -0.17 12.17
N PHE A 156 -9.66 -0.97 13.12
CA PHE A 156 -10.50 -1.87 13.89
C PHE A 156 -11.48 -1.13 14.78
N GLU A 157 -11.08 -0.01 15.37
CA GLU A 157 -11.97 0.87 16.13
C GLU A 157 -13.10 1.43 15.26
N MET A 158 -12.81 1.83 14.02
CA MET A 158 -13.79 2.36 13.08
C MET A 158 -14.84 1.33 12.65
N ILE A 159 -14.45 0.07 12.40
CA ILE A 159 -15.42 -0.99 12.05
C ILE A 159 -16.14 -1.54 13.27
N GLY A 160 -15.63 -1.28 14.46
CA GLY A 160 -16.21 -1.68 15.74
C GLY A 160 -16.18 -3.19 16.00
N PRO A 161 -16.63 -3.61 17.20
CA PRO A 161 -16.55 -5.03 17.61
C PRO A 161 -17.28 -5.99 16.67
N GLU A 162 -18.43 -5.60 16.13
CA GLU A 162 -19.20 -6.45 15.23
C GLU A 162 -18.54 -6.63 13.87
N GLY A 163 -17.89 -5.58 13.36
CA GLY A 163 -17.06 -5.67 12.15
C GLY A 163 -15.82 -6.54 12.37
N CYS A 164 -15.16 -6.40 13.52
CA CYS A 164 -14.00 -7.20 13.89
C CYS A 164 -14.33 -8.70 13.98
N LYS A 165 -15.48 -9.08 14.56
CA LYS A 165 -15.94 -10.48 14.65
C LYS A 165 -16.16 -11.13 13.27
N GLN A 166 -16.43 -10.36 12.23
CA GLN A 166 -16.64 -10.89 10.87
C GLN A 166 -15.33 -11.20 10.16
N ILE A 167 -14.21 -10.64 10.61
CA ILE A 167 -12.89 -10.88 10.02
C ILE A 167 -12.44 -12.30 10.40
N LYS A 168 -12.19 -13.12 9.38
CA LYS A 168 -11.72 -14.49 9.52
C LYS A 168 -10.23 -14.64 9.26
N VAL A 169 -9.69 -13.83 8.36
CA VAL A 169 -8.29 -13.89 7.95
C VAL A 169 -7.73 -12.49 7.79
N VAL A 170 -6.55 -12.30 8.35
CA VAL A 170 -5.73 -11.10 8.15
C VAL A 170 -4.38 -11.53 7.58
N THR A 171 -4.03 -11.06 6.39
CA THR A 171 -2.69 -11.24 5.84
C THR A 171 -1.86 -10.00 6.08
N CYS A 172 -0.65 -10.15 6.58
CA CYS A 172 0.30 -9.05 6.74
C CYS A 172 1.74 -9.54 6.61
N ASP A 173 2.69 -8.60 6.64
CA ASP A 173 4.10 -8.92 6.82
C ASP A 173 4.38 -9.42 8.27
N GLN A 174 5.64 -9.74 8.56
CA GLN A 174 6.07 -10.19 9.89
C GLN A 174 6.19 -9.03 10.91
N HIS A 175 5.50 -7.90 10.70
CA HIS A 175 5.56 -6.77 11.61
C HIS A 175 4.81 -7.08 12.92
N ARG A 176 5.54 -7.09 14.03
CA ARG A 176 5.02 -7.47 15.36
C ARG A 176 3.78 -6.65 15.77
N GLY A 177 3.77 -5.35 15.50
CA GLY A 177 2.66 -4.47 15.86
C GLY A 177 1.33 -4.87 15.21
N TYR A 178 1.35 -5.37 13.98
CA TYR A 178 0.12 -5.83 13.31
C TYR A 178 -0.41 -7.12 13.93
N GLY A 179 0.48 -8.07 14.28
CA GLY A 179 0.08 -9.28 15.00
C GLY A 179 -0.56 -8.98 16.36
N GLU A 180 0.01 -8.03 17.13
CA GLU A 180 -0.55 -7.58 18.40
C GLU A 180 -1.92 -6.91 18.22
N SER A 181 -2.09 -6.07 17.18
CA SER A 181 -3.37 -5.45 16.87
C SER A 181 -4.44 -6.48 16.51
N VAL A 182 -4.13 -7.45 15.64
CA VAL A 182 -5.06 -8.53 15.27
C VAL A 182 -5.46 -9.37 16.47
N ALA A 183 -4.51 -9.76 17.32
CA ALA A 183 -4.78 -10.52 18.53
C ALA A 183 -5.70 -9.76 19.51
N GLN A 184 -5.56 -8.44 19.58
CA GLN A 184 -6.35 -7.57 20.45
C GLN A 184 -7.79 -7.38 19.95
N TYR A 185 -7.97 -7.06 18.67
CA TYR A 185 -9.26 -6.65 18.09
C TYR A 185 -10.03 -7.77 17.39
N CYS A 186 -9.31 -8.74 16.82
CA CYS A 186 -9.86 -9.85 16.03
C CYS A 186 -9.33 -11.22 16.53
N PRO A 187 -9.52 -11.60 17.81
CA PRO A 187 -8.93 -12.81 18.39
C PRO A 187 -9.42 -14.10 17.73
N GLY A 188 -10.52 -14.07 16.97
CA GLY A 188 -11.03 -15.20 16.19
C GLY A 188 -10.52 -15.27 14.75
N ALA A 189 -9.68 -14.33 14.32
CA ALA A 189 -9.13 -14.31 12.97
C ALA A 189 -7.81 -15.06 12.89
N ASP A 190 -7.61 -15.81 11.81
CA ASP A 190 -6.31 -16.40 11.50
C ASP A 190 -5.38 -15.33 10.91
N LEU A 191 -4.25 -15.09 11.57
CA LEU A 191 -3.18 -14.28 11.03
C LEU A 191 -2.34 -15.10 10.06
N VAL A 192 -2.11 -14.61 8.86
CA VAL A 192 -1.33 -15.26 7.80
C VAL A 192 -0.18 -14.36 7.39
N TRP A 193 1.04 -14.87 7.46
CA TRP A 193 2.19 -14.13 6.96
C TRP A 193 2.26 -14.13 5.44
N ASP A 194 2.57 -12.97 4.90
CA ASP A 194 2.73 -12.81 3.47
C ASP A 194 3.96 -13.58 2.95
N ARG A 195 3.69 -14.52 2.02
CA ARG A 195 4.72 -15.31 1.34
C ARG A 195 5.82 -14.46 0.71
N PHE A 196 5.49 -13.29 0.16
CA PHE A 196 6.48 -12.41 -0.47
C PHE A 196 7.53 -11.96 0.54
N HIS A 197 7.12 -11.50 1.71
CA HIS A 197 8.00 -11.07 2.78
C HIS A 197 8.78 -12.24 3.39
N LEU A 198 8.17 -13.41 3.53
CA LEU A 198 8.88 -14.62 3.93
C LEU A 198 10.03 -14.94 2.97
N VAL A 199 9.76 -14.95 1.67
CA VAL A 199 10.79 -15.21 0.66
C VAL A 199 11.84 -14.10 0.62
N GLN A 200 11.46 -12.86 0.83
CA GLN A 200 12.39 -11.73 0.91
C GLN A 200 13.37 -11.90 2.07
N ASN A 201 12.87 -12.18 3.29
CA ASN A 201 13.68 -12.38 4.49
C ASN A 201 14.61 -13.60 4.33
N PHE A 202 14.11 -14.68 3.71
CA PHE A 202 14.92 -15.83 3.34
C PHE A 202 16.06 -15.43 2.40
N ASN A 203 15.77 -14.66 1.34
CA ASN A 203 16.77 -14.20 0.39
C ASN A 203 17.83 -13.30 1.04
N GLU A 204 17.46 -12.50 2.03
CA GLU A 204 18.40 -11.71 2.83
C GLU A 204 19.33 -12.63 3.63
N ALA A 205 18.79 -13.63 4.35
CA ALA A 205 19.58 -14.60 5.10
C ALA A 205 20.51 -15.39 4.19
N LEU A 206 20.04 -15.81 3.00
CA LEU A 206 20.82 -16.50 2.00
C LEU A 206 21.98 -15.64 1.47
N ASN A 207 21.71 -14.37 1.19
CA ASN A 207 22.74 -13.44 0.72
C ASN A 207 23.79 -13.12 1.78
N GLU A 208 23.41 -13.06 3.06
CA GLU A 208 24.38 -12.90 4.15
C GLU A 208 25.30 -14.12 4.27
N GLU A 209 24.80 -15.35 4.05
CA GLU A 209 25.68 -16.54 3.99
C GLU A 209 26.60 -16.51 2.76
N ARG A 210 26.12 -16.06 1.59
CA ARG A 210 26.97 -15.85 0.41
C ARG A 210 28.09 -14.84 0.69
N LYS A 211 27.81 -13.75 1.39
CA LYS A 211 28.82 -12.76 1.77
C LYS A 211 29.91 -13.38 2.65
N LYS A 212 29.55 -14.22 3.64
CA LYS A 212 30.53 -14.93 4.48
C LYS A 212 31.42 -15.86 3.65
N GLU A 213 30.86 -16.52 2.62
CA GLU A 213 31.67 -17.35 1.70
C GLU A 213 32.58 -16.47 0.84
N TRP A 214 32.12 -15.30 0.38
CA TRP A 214 32.97 -14.33 -0.30
C TRP A 214 34.11 -13.84 0.59
N ASP A 215 33.84 -13.47 1.84
CA ASP A 215 34.85 -12.97 2.78
C ASP A 215 35.92 -14.05 3.08
N LYS A 216 35.56 -15.34 2.95
CA LYS A 216 36.44 -16.48 3.23
C LYS A 216 37.22 -16.96 2.02
N TYR A 217 36.61 -16.99 0.87
CA TYR A 217 37.15 -17.64 -0.33
C TYR A 217 37.21 -16.73 -1.55
N GLY A 218 36.59 -15.54 -1.48
CA GLY A 218 36.55 -14.62 -2.62
C GLY A 218 37.94 -14.05 -2.97
N ASN A 219 38.14 -13.79 -4.24
CA ASN A 219 39.34 -13.14 -4.74
C ASN A 219 38.99 -11.75 -5.28
N PRO A 220 39.26 -10.66 -4.52
CA PRO A 220 38.94 -9.29 -4.97
C PRO A 220 39.73 -8.87 -6.23
N ALA A 221 40.86 -9.52 -6.50
CA ALA A 221 41.66 -9.28 -7.72
C ALA A 221 41.08 -9.93 -8.97
N ASP A 222 40.22 -10.94 -8.79
CA ASP A 222 39.49 -11.59 -9.87
C ASP A 222 38.11 -10.88 -10.07
N GLY A 223 38.06 -10.02 -11.08
CA GLY A 223 36.84 -9.32 -11.44
C GLY A 223 35.66 -10.23 -11.82
N ASP A 224 35.94 -11.50 -12.12
CA ASP A 224 34.93 -12.49 -12.52
C ASP A 224 34.64 -13.55 -11.44
N ASP A 225 35.16 -13.35 -10.21
CA ASP A 225 34.79 -14.21 -9.09
C ASP A 225 33.28 -14.25 -8.87
N LEU A 226 32.70 -15.44 -9.04
CA LEU A 226 31.26 -15.67 -9.01
C LEU A 226 30.61 -15.49 -7.62
N LEU A 227 31.40 -15.42 -6.54
CA LEU A 227 30.92 -15.09 -5.20
C LEU A 227 30.75 -13.58 -5.01
N ALA A 228 31.27 -12.74 -5.91
CA ALA A 228 31.19 -11.28 -5.79
C ALA A 228 29.77 -10.72 -5.80
N ALA A 229 29.63 -9.51 -5.26
CA ALA A 229 28.32 -8.84 -5.10
C ALA A 229 27.55 -8.67 -6.42
N LYS A 230 28.26 -8.49 -7.55
CA LYS A 230 27.63 -8.35 -8.88
C LYS A 230 26.85 -9.59 -9.32
N TYR A 231 27.21 -10.77 -8.81
CA TYR A 231 26.57 -12.05 -9.13
C TYR A 231 25.52 -12.49 -8.10
N ARG A 232 25.20 -11.67 -7.08
CA ARG A 232 24.26 -12.03 -6.01
C ARG A 232 22.94 -12.59 -6.51
N TYR A 233 22.41 -12.07 -7.62
CA TYR A 233 21.12 -12.50 -8.15
C TYR A 233 21.12 -13.91 -8.72
N ILE A 234 22.28 -14.47 -9.09
CA ILE A 234 22.38 -15.88 -9.49
C ILE A 234 21.93 -16.79 -8.34
N TYR A 235 22.36 -16.45 -7.10
CA TYR A 235 22.01 -17.23 -5.90
C TYR A 235 20.56 -17.06 -5.46
N LEU A 236 19.98 -15.86 -5.66
CA LEU A 236 18.62 -15.53 -5.20
C LEU A 236 17.54 -15.96 -6.20
N THR A 237 17.90 -16.12 -7.47
CA THR A 237 16.94 -16.50 -8.52
C THR A 237 16.68 -18.02 -8.50
N LYS A 238 15.39 -18.40 -8.59
CA LYS A 238 15.00 -19.81 -8.74
C LYS A 238 15.66 -20.43 -9.97
N SER A 239 16.07 -21.70 -9.88
CA SER A 239 16.75 -22.41 -10.95
C SER A 239 15.99 -22.38 -12.28
N LYS A 240 14.66 -22.51 -12.25
CA LYS A 240 13.82 -22.46 -13.46
C LYS A 240 13.83 -21.11 -14.18
N ASN A 241 14.14 -20.02 -13.48
CA ASN A 241 14.12 -18.65 -14.01
C ASN A 241 15.53 -18.16 -14.39
N ARG A 242 16.56 -18.95 -14.18
CA ARG A 242 17.94 -18.61 -14.55
C ARG A 242 18.19 -18.78 -16.04
N SER A 243 19.03 -17.93 -16.60
CA SER A 243 19.59 -18.12 -17.93
C SER A 243 20.50 -19.38 -18.01
N ALA A 244 20.83 -19.84 -19.22
CA ALA A 244 21.75 -20.95 -19.40
C ALA A 244 23.15 -20.63 -18.80
N LEU A 245 23.60 -19.38 -18.94
CA LEU A 245 24.87 -18.91 -18.39
C LEU A 245 24.84 -18.92 -16.86
N ASP A 246 23.76 -18.41 -16.23
CA ASP A 246 23.66 -18.43 -14.77
C ASP A 246 23.59 -19.85 -14.20
N LYS A 247 22.93 -20.78 -14.90
CA LYS A 247 22.94 -22.20 -14.54
C LYS A 247 24.33 -22.81 -14.60
N TRP A 248 25.12 -22.42 -15.58
CA TRP A 248 26.49 -22.85 -15.69
C TRP A 248 27.34 -22.27 -14.56
N HIS A 249 27.24 -20.97 -14.29
CA HIS A 249 27.96 -20.29 -13.21
C HIS A 249 27.68 -20.93 -11.84
N ILE A 250 26.40 -21.20 -11.51
CA ILE A 250 26.11 -21.81 -10.21
C ILE A 250 26.67 -23.22 -10.08
N LYS A 251 26.66 -24.03 -11.16
CA LYS A 251 27.29 -25.36 -11.16
C LYS A 251 28.80 -25.29 -10.93
N GLU A 252 29.46 -24.33 -11.55
CA GLU A 252 30.89 -24.09 -11.36
C GLU A 252 31.24 -23.80 -9.90
N VAL A 253 30.46 -22.89 -9.23
CA VAL A 253 30.68 -22.59 -7.82
C VAL A 253 30.32 -23.77 -6.92
N MET A 254 29.22 -24.47 -7.19
CA MET A 254 28.77 -25.64 -6.42
C MET A 254 29.85 -26.77 -6.48
N SER A 255 30.54 -26.93 -7.57
CA SER A 255 31.64 -27.96 -7.69
C SER A 255 32.83 -27.67 -6.79
N LYS A 256 32.99 -26.42 -6.34
CA LYS A 256 34.12 -25.95 -5.54
C LYS A 256 33.77 -25.58 -4.11
N ASN A 257 32.49 -25.37 -3.83
CA ASN A 257 32.02 -24.91 -2.53
C ASN A 257 30.76 -25.69 -2.08
N GLU A 258 30.97 -26.61 -1.15
CA GLU A 258 29.91 -27.48 -0.60
C GLU A 258 28.80 -26.69 0.06
N LYS A 259 29.13 -25.62 0.80
CA LYS A 259 28.12 -24.77 1.46
C LYS A 259 27.19 -24.10 0.46
N ILE A 260 27.73 -23.62 -0.67
CA ILE A 260 26.92 -23.06 -1.76
C ILE A 260 26.00 -24.12 -2.36
N SER A 261 26.46 -25.37 -2.47
CA SER A 261 25.61 -26.48 -2.92
C SER A 261 24.41 -26.69 -2.00
N TYR A 262 24.64 -26.75 -0.68
CA TYR A 262 23.54 -26.83 0.29
C TYR A 262 22.59 -25.62 0.19
N MET A 263 23.14 -24.42 0.07
CA MET A 263 22.32 -23.19 -0.06
C MET A 263 21.40 -23.24 -1.29
N GLU A 264 21.87 -23.77 -2.41
CA GLU A 264 21.06 -23.94 -3.62
C GLU A 264 19.92 -24.94 -3.40
N PHE A 265 20.20 -26.10 -2.80
CA PHE A 265 19.17 -27.10 -2.46
C PHE A 265 18.15 -26.55 -1.48
N ILE A 266 18.59 -25.92 -0.40
CA ILE A 266 17.73 -25.28 0.60
C ILE A 266 16.79 -24.26 -0.07
N LYS A 267 17.32 -23.42 -0.96
CA LYS A 267 16.54 -22.41 -1.67
C LYS A 267 15.44 -23.03 -2.52
N GLU A 268 15.76 -24.00 -3.36
CA GLU A 268 14.76 -24.65 -4.21
C GLU A 268 13.72 -25.41 -3.37
N HIS A 269 14.15 -26.05 -2.29
CA HIS A 269 13.26 -26.80 -1.38
C HIS A 269 12.31 -25.86 -0.62
N PHE A 270 12.82 -24.79 -0.04
CA PHE A 270 12.00 -23.78 0.64
C PHE A 270 10.96 -23.15 -0.31
N HIS A 271 11.34 -22.89 -1.55
CA HIS A 271 10.38 -22.39 -2.53
C HIS A 271 9.29 -23.40 -2.89
N LYS A 272 9.65 -24.70 -2.98
CA LYS A 272 8.72 -25.79 -3.28
C LYS A 272 7.76 -26.05 -2.14
N MET A 273 8.16 -25.82 -0.88
CA MET A 273 7.33 -25.96 0.30
C MET A 273 5.98 -25.25 0.16
N PHE A 274 5.95 -24.04 -0.42
CA PHE A 274 4.71 -23.28 -0.62
C PHE A 274 3.74 -23.91 -1.64
N ASP A 275 4.20 -24.88 -2.42
CA ASP A 275 3.38 -25.60 -3.39
C ASP A 275 2.77 -26.87 -2.77
N CYS A 276 3.12 -27.25 -1.51
CA CYS A 276 2.54 -28.37 -0.78
C CYS A 276 1.04 -28.23 -0.58
N THR A 277 0.34 -29.34 -0.58
CA THR A 277 -1.11 -29.40 -0.37
C THR A 277 -1.50 -29.53 1.10
N SER A 278 -0.62 -30.06 1.92
CA SER A 278 -0.84 -30.25 3.37
C SER A 278 0.17 -29.47 4.21
N GLU A 279 -0.27 -29.08 5.40
CA GLU A 279 0.57 -28.45 6.42
C GLU A 279 1.69 -29.39 6.90
N ASN A 280 1.39 -30.68 7.07
CA ASN A 280 2.37 -31.66 7.54
C ASN A 280 3.53 -31.82 6.56
N GLU A 281 3.24 -31.96 5.26
CA GLU A 281 4.25 -32.02 4.22
C GLU A 281 5.12 -30.74 4.22
N ALA A 282 4.51 -29.58 4.38
CA ALA A 282 5.24 -28.32 4.44
C ALA A 282 6.13 -28.22 5.70
N LYS A 283 5.68 -28.75 6.85
CA LYS A 283 6.48 -28.82 8.08
C LYS A 283 7.69 -29.72 7.92
N GLU A 284 7.53 -30.89 7.29
CA GLU A 284 8.62 -31.78 6.97
C GLU A 284 9.68 -31.10 6.09
N MET A 285 9.24 -30.44 5.02
CA MET A 285 10.13 -29.70 4.13
C MET A 285 10.85 -28.54 4.83
N LEU A 286 10.17 -27.82 5.74
CA LEU A 286 10.81 -26.76 6.52
C LEU A 286 11.88 -27.32 7.46
N ASN A 287 11.60 -28.46 8.10
CA ASN A 287 12.55 -29.14 8.97
C ASN A 287 13.79 -29.62 8.19
N GLU A 288 13.61 -30.19 7.00
CA GLU A 288 14.71 -30.56 6.11
C GLU A 288 15.58 -29.33 5.75
N CYS A 289 14.95 -28.19 5.42
CA CYS A 289 15.68 -26.93 5.17
C CYS A 289 16.51 -26.51 6.39
N TYR A 290 15.95 -26.65 7.60
CA TYR A 290 16.65 -26.37 8.85
C TYR A 290 17.86 -27.30 9.04
N GLU A 291 17.67 -28.61 8.92
CA GLU A 291 18.73 -29.62 9.09
C GLU A 291 19.86 -29.41 8.11
N TRP A 292 19.56 -29.20 6.84
CA TRP A 292 20.58 -28.88 5.82
C TRP A 292 21.30 -27.57 6.11
N SER A 293 20.64 -26.59 6.68
CA SER A 293 21.28 -25.35 7.10
C SER A 293 22.26 -25.55 8.25
N VAL A 294 21.95 -26.47 9.18
CA VAL A 294 22.84 -26.88 10.28
C VAL A 294 24.07 -27.60 9.71
N GLN A 295 23.85 -28.59 8.83
CA GLN A 295 24.94 -29.34 8.16
C GLN A 295 25.88 -28.40 7.37
N ALA A 296 25.31 -27.44 6.64
CA ALA A 296 26.06 -26.45 5.89
C ALA A 296 26.75 -25.38 6.77
N LYS A 297 26.53 -25.40 8.09
CA LYS A 297 26.99 -24.36 9.00
C LYS A 297 26.56 -22.94 8.56
N ALA A 298 25.33 -22.83 8.00
CA ALA A 298 24.76 -21.61 7.48
C ALA A 298 23.96 -20.88 8.59
N SER A 299 24.66 -20.23 9.51
CA SER A 299 24.10 -19.72 10.77
C SER A 299 22.92 -18.74 10.59
N ASN A 300 22.89 -17.93 9.50
CA ASN A 300 21.76 -17.03 9.25
C ASN A 300 20.52 -17.79 8.76
N LEU A 301 20.69 -18.86 7.96
CA LEU A 301 19.60 -19.73 7.54
C LEU A 301 19.07 -20.55 8.71
N VAL A 302 19.95 -21.07 9.57
CA VAL A 302 19.55 -21.76 10.81
C VAL A 302 18.65 -20.85 11.68
N LYS A 303 19.08 -19.62 11.94
CA LYS A 303 18.30 -18.63 12.71
C LYS A 303 16.95 -18.33 12.03
N TYR A 304 16.97 -18.17 10.73
CA TYR A 304 15.77 -17.88 9.96
C TYR A 304 14.74 -19.02 10.06
N PHE A 305 15.13 -20.26 9.75
CA PHE A 305 14.21 -21.40 9.81
C PHE A 305 13.73 -21.69 11.23
N TRP A 306 14.62 -21.62 12.23
CA TRP A 306 14.23 -21.75 13.63
C TRP A 306 13.14 -20.76 14.02
N SER A 307 13.23 -19.51 13.54
CA SER A 307 12.23 -18.49 13.84
C SER A 307 10.85 -18.74 13.21
N LEU A 308 10.75 -19.65 12.24
CA LEU A 308 9.50 -19.99 11.55
C LEU A 308 8.78 -21.22 12.12
N MET A 309 9.52 -22.17 12.71
CA MET A 309 8.97 -23.50 13.07
C MET A 309 7.76 -23.45 13.98
N GLU A 310 7.78 -22.59 14.99
CA GLU A 310 6.74 -22.48 16.03
C GLU A 310 5.67 -21.42 15.70
N ARG A 311 5.56 -21.01 14.43
CA ARG A 311 4.71 -19.88 14.03
C ARG A 311 3.45 -20.31 13.29
N ASN A 312 2.32 -20.27 13.99
CA ASN A 312 1.01 -20.57 13.41
C ASN A 312 0.69 -19.70 12.19
N GLU A 313 1.19 -18.47 12.16
CA GLU A 313 1.00 -17.50 11.09
C GLU A 313 1.56 -17.97 9.74
N LEU A 314 2.63 -18.79 9.76
CA LEU A 314 3.14 -19.48 8.58
C LEU A 314 2.21 -20.63 8.17
N TRP A 315 1.77 -21.42 9.13
CA TRP A 315 0.97 -22.63 8.87
C TRP A 315 -0.45 -22.29 8.42
N ASN A 316 -1.00 -21.18 8.88
CA ASN A 316 -2.28 -20.64 8.41
C ASN A 316 -2.28 -20.36 6.90
N TYR A 317 -1.12 -20.11 6.26
CA TYR A 317 -1.02 -20.01 4.80
C TYR A 317 -1.52 -21.29 4.11
N PHE A 318 -1.19 -22.47 4.63
CA PHE A 318 -1.60 -23.76 4.03
C PHE A 318 -3.10 -24.05 4.21
N LYS A 319 -3.70 -23.51 5.25
CA LYS A 319 -5.14 -23.59 5.51
C LYS A 319 -5.93 -22.69 4.54
N HIS A 320 -5.46 -21.48 4.29
CA HIS A 320 -6.21 -20.48 3.55
C HIS A 320 -5.76 -20.33 2.07
N LYS A 321 -4.52 -20.69 1.75
CA LYS A 321 -3.90 -20.54 0.42
C LYS A 321 -4.03 -19.12 -0.16
N ILE A 322 -4.05 -18.12 0.71
CA ILE A 322 -4.16 -16.71 0.33
C ILE A 322 -2.78 -16.21 -0.10
N THR A 323 -2.71 -15.59 -1.27
CA THR A 323 -1.47 -15.00 -1.80
C THR A 323 -1.51 -13.48 -1.74
N SER A 324 -0.36 -12.86 -1.57
CA SER A 324 -0.15 -11.40 -1.59
C SER A 324 -0.27 -10.75 -2.97
N GLY A 325 -0.57 -11.52 -4.02
CA GLY A 325 -0.64 -10.99 -5.38
C GLY A 325 -1.57 -9.78 -5.53
N VAL A 326 -2.63 -9.73 -4.70
CA VAL A 326 -3.55 -8.59 -4.64
C VAL A 326 -2.83 -7.36 -4.09
N SER A 327 -2.15 -7.48 -2.94
CA SER A 327 -1.41 -6.38 -2.31
C SER A 327 -0.27 -5.89 -3.21
N GLU A 328 0.45 -6.80 -3.89
CA GLU A 328 1.49 -6.42 -4.85
C GLU A 328 0.93 -5.59 -6.00
N GLY A 329 -0.21 -5.99 -6.58
CA GLY A 329 -0.89 -5.24 -7.62
C GLY A 329 -1.31 -3.84 -7.18
N ILE A 330 -1.89 -3.73 -5.99
CA ILE A 330 -2.26 -2.45 -5.35
C ILE A 330 -1.03 -1.59 -5.09
N ASN A 331 0.04 -2.15 -4.52
CA ASN A 331 1.28 -1.42 -4.26
C ASN A 331 1.93 -0.88 -5.54
N ARG A 332 1.85 -1.64 -6.63
CA ARG A 332 2.30 -1.18 -7.95
C ARG A 332 1.46 -0.01 -8.45
N ALA A 333 0.13 -0.07 -8.31
CA ALA A 333 -0.76 1.03 -8.66
C ALA A 333 -0.49 2.29 -7.81
N ILE A 334 -0.24 2.15 -6.51
CA ILE A 334 0.11 3.25 -5.61
C ILE A 334 1.46 3.88 -5.98
N LYS A 335 2.47 3.05 -6.30
CA LYS A 335 3.78 3.54 -6.78
C LYS A 335 3.62 4.33 -8.08
N THR A 336 2.80 3.85 -9.01
CA THR A 336 2.49 4.55 -10.27
C THR A 336 1.79 5.89 -10.00
N LEU A 337 0.79 5.92 -9.11
CA LEU A 337 0.11 7.14 -8.69
C LEU A 337 1.09 8.18 -8.10
N LYS A 338 1.99 7.73 -7.22
CA LYS A 338 3.04 8.57 -6.63
C LYS A 338 3.99 9.12 -7.70
N TRP A 339 4.40 8.29 -8.64
CA TRP A 339 5.29 8.68 -9.72
C TRP A 339 4.66 9.71 -10.68
N GLN A 340 3.40 9.50 -11.10
CA GLN A 340 2.65 10.42 -11.95
C GLN A 340 2.49 11.81 -11.34
N ALA A 341 2.42 11.91 -10.01
CA ALA A 341 2.32 13.16 -9.29
C ALA A 341 3.67 13.80 -8.92
N TYR A 342 4.79 13.15 -9.25
CA TYR A 342 6.14 13.53 -8.79
C TYR A 342 6.25 13.56 -7.25
N GLY A 343 5.46 12.72 -6.57
CA GLY A 343 5.37 12.62 -5.12
C GLY A 343 4.24 13.45 -4.51
N TYR A 344 3.94 13.15 -3.24
CA TYR A 344 2.93 13.85 -2.44
C TYR A 344 3.58 14.43 -1.18
N LYS A 345 3.37 15.72 -0.93
CA LYS A 345 3.78 16.40 0.32
C LYS A 345 2.70 16.26 1.40
N ASP A 346 1.43 16.24 1.00
CA ASP A 346 0.27 16.10 1.87
C ASP A 346 -0.12 14.62 1.96
N MET A 347 0.15 13.99 3.10
CA MET A 347 -0.14 12.58 3.33
C MET A 347 -1.63 12.27 3.43
N VAL A 348 -2.42 13.20 3.97
CA VAL A 348 -3.89 13.05 4.00
C VAL A 348 -4.44 13.01 2.58
N TYR A 349 -3.99 13.93 1.74
CA TYR A 349 -4.39 13.95 0.35
C TYR A 349 -3.90 12.71 -0.42
N PHE A 350 -2.70 12.23 -0.14
CA PHE A 350 -2.19 11.01 -0.75
C PHE A 350 -3.04 9.79 -0.37
N ALA A 351 -3.39 9.63 0.90
CA ALA A 351 -4.29 8.58 1.36
C ALA A 351 -5.66 8.64 0.64
N LEU A 352 -6.26 9.83 0.52
CA LEU A 352 -7.49 10.03 -0.22
C LEU A 352 -7.36 9.63 -1.70
N LYS A 353 -6.24 9.97 -2.35
CA LYS A 353 -5.97 9.58 -3.74
C LYS A 353 -5.79 8.08 -3.91
N ILE A 354 -5.19 7.40 -2.95
CA ILE A 354 -5.11 5.93 -2.94
C ILE A 354 -6.51 5.33 -2.85
N MET A 355 -7.34 5.81 -1.93
CA MET A 355 -8.73 5.36 -1.79
C MET A 355 -9.59 5.71 -3.02
N GLN A 356 -9.31 6.81 -3.71
CA GLN A 356 -9.96 7.15 -4.97
C GLN A 356 -9.56 6.18 -6.09
N LYS A 357 -8.26 5.97 -6.29
CA LYS A 357 -7.72 5.19 -7.42
C LYS A 357 -7.89 3.68 -7.24
N CYS A 358 -7.64 3.19 -6.03
CA CYS A 358 -7.60 1.77 -5.72
C CYS A 358 -8.77 1.27 -4.88
N GLY A 359 -9.63 2.18 -4.38
CA GLY A 359 -10.73 1.88 -3.46
C GLY A 359 -12.09 2.37 -3.95
N TYR A 360 -12.86 2.94 -3.02
CA TYR A 360 -14.26 3.29 -3.20
C TYR A 360 -14.55 4.80 -3.26
N LEU A 361 -13.56 5.68 -3.08
CA LEU A 361 -13.75 7.14 -3.15
C LEU A 361 -13.70 7.67 -4.59
N ASN A 362 -14.31 6.99 -5.54
CA ASN A 362 -14.36 7.43 -6.93
C ASN A 362 -15.79 7.76 -7.37
N SER A 363 -15.92 8.45 -8.49
CA SER A 363 -17.21 8.94 -9.02
C SER A 363 -18.22 7.82 -9.27
N ARG A 364 -17.76 6.60 -9.57
CA ARG A 364 -18.64 5.45 -9.83
C ARG A 364 -19.45 5.05 -8.60
N TYR A 365 -18.81 5.09 -7.41
CA TYR A 365 -19.47 4.75 -6.14
C TYR A 365 -20.14 5.95 -5.49
N ALA A 366 -19.61 7.17 -5.68
CA ALA A 366 -20.19 8.39 -5.15
C ALA A 366 -21.61 8.66 -5.70
N LEU A 367 -21.84 8.39 -6.97
CA LEU A 367 -23.15 8.57 -7.59
C LEU A 367 -24.20 7.64 -6.97
N SER A 368 -23.87 6.40 -6.61
CA SER A 368 -24.81 5.48 -5.96
C SER A 368 -25.26 5.97 -4.57
N TRP A 369 -24.40 6.68 -3.85
CA TRP A 369 -24.76 7.23 -2.54
C TRP A 369 -25.62 8.49 -2.64
N LEU A 370 -25.35 9.35 -3.62
CA LEU A 370 -26.12 10.57 -3.85
C LEU A 370 -27.55 10.28 -4.34
N TYR A 371 -27.75 9.16 -5.03
CA TYR A 371 -29.08 8.75 -5.51
C TYR A 371 -29.87 7.90 -4.50
N ASN A 372 -29.18 7.21 -3.56
CA ASN A 372 -29.86 6.37 -2.54
C ASN A 372 -30.29 7.16 -1.29
N GLU A 373 -29.87 8.41 -1.11
CA GLU A 373 -30.39 9.30 -0.03
C GLU A 373 -31.71 9.98 -0.41
N ASN A 374 -32.21 9.80 -1.65
CA ASN A 374 -33.48 10.36 -2.14
C ASN A 374 -34.56 9.27 -2.40
N THR A 375 -34.34 8.04 -1.92
CA THR A 375 -35.32 6.97 -1.83
C THR A 375 -35.42 6.43 -0.41
#